data_38548fe8f7cd2e74812e4141e620fe9c
#
_entry.id   38548fe8f7cd2e74812e4141e620fe9c
#
_cell.length_a   1.000
_cell.length_b   1.000
_cell.length_c   1.000
_cell.angle_alpha   90.00
_cell.angle_beta   90.00
_cell.angle_gamma   90.00
#
_symmetry.space_group_name_H-M   'P 1'
#
loop_
_entity.id
_entity.type
_entity.pdbx_description
1 polymer ?
#
loop_
_entity_poly.entity_id
_entity_poly.type
_entity_poly.pdbx_seq_one_letter_code
_entity_poly.pdbx_strand_id
1 'polypeptide(L)'
;GSVSHSAFDLMIEFGFKSIALVGQDLAFAPDGDMYTDGAHLDMSEKRLKAMGERFSVKSFDGKEVETNNSFYYFGQSYERFADELKDSGIGLYNCTEGGMYLDGFKHCKLIDFIDSETKEIKENSIQSILDGNHMSKESEAVGSKNMRQYVIKNLSLSNEISSFIKGAMEIV
;
A
#
# COMPACT_ATOMS: atom_id res chain seq x y z
N GLY A 1 -3.43 -9.63 1.85
CA GLY A 1 -3.13 -8.25 1.43
C GLY A 1 -4.33 -7.58 0.79
N SER A 2 -4.26 -6.28 0.68
CA SER A 2 -5.26 -5.46 -0.03
C SER A 2 -4.71 -5.03 -1.40
N VAL A 3 -5.56 -4.45 -2.24
CA VAL A 3 -5.16 -3.88 -3.54
C VAL A 3 -4.07 -2.82 -3.36
N SER A 4 -4.13 -2.03 -2.29
CA SER A 4 -3.13 -1.00 -1.99
C SER A 4 -1.75 -1.58 -1.66
N HIS A 5 -1.67 -2.77 -1.03
CA HIS A 5 -0.40 -3.47 -0.84
C HIS A 5 0.21 -3.92 -2.18
N SER A 6 -0.62 -4.43 -3.09
CA SER A 6 -0.15 -4.82 -4.42
C SER A 6 0.34 -3.61 -5.22
N ALA A 7 -0.35 -2.46 -5.10
CA ALA A 7 0.10 -1.21 -5.72
C ALA A 7 1.43 -0.72 -5.12
N PHE A 8 1.59 -0.84 -3.80
CA PHE A 8 2.82 -0.49 -3.10
C PHE A 8 4.01 -1.34 -3.57
N ASP A 9 3.82 -2.66 -3.64
CA ASP A 9 4.81 -3.62 -4.14
C ASP A 9 5.23 -3.29 -5.60
N LEU A 10 4.26 -2.98 -6.46
CA LEU A 10 4.54 -2.55 -7.83
C LEU A 10 5.36 -1.25 -7.90
N MET A 11 5.09 -0.26 -7.04
CA MET A 11 5.89 0.96 -7.01
C MET A 11 7.35 0.69 -6.63
N ILE A 12 7.60 -0.23 -5.71
CA ILE A 12 8.95 -0.68 -5.36
C ILE A 12 9.62 -1.33 -6.58
N GLU A 13 8.94 -2.27 -7.23
CA GLU A 13 9.47 -2.97 -8.41
C GLU A 13 9.72 -2.02 -9.60
N PHE A 14 8.94 -0.95 -9.74
CA PHE A 14 9.16 0.09 -10.75
C PHE A 14 10.30 1.06 -10.38
N GLY A 15 10.84 0.96 -9.18
CA GLY A 15 12.01 1.73 -8.75
C GLY A 15 11.69 3.16 -8.31
N PHE A 16 10.46 3.43 -7.88
CA PHE A 16 10.13 4.73 -7.28
C PHE A 16 11.00 4.98 -6.04
N LYS A 17 11.44 6.22 -5.87
CA LYS A 17 12.32 6.62 -4.77
C LYS A 17 11.58 7.21 -3.59
N SER A 18 10.34 7.66 -3.79
CA SER A 18 9.46 8.18 -2.75
C SER A 18 8.07 7.63 -2.97
N ILE A 19 7.49 7.03 -1.93
CA ILE A 19 6.15 6.43 -1.97
C ILE A 19 5.34 7.02 -0.82
N ALA A 20 4.18 7.61 -1.13
CA ALA A 20 3.28 8.19 -0.16
C ALA A 20 1.95 7.43 -0.11
N LEU A 21 1.53 7.03 1.09
CA LEU A 21 0.19 6.52 1.35
C LEU A 21 -0.75 7.71 1.58
N VAL A 22 -1.89 7.71 0.90
CA VAL A 22 -2.96 8.71 1.03
C VAL A 22 -4.29 7.98 1.17
N GLY A 23 -5.10 8.34 2.16
CA GLY A 23 -6.39 7.70 2.40
C GLY A 23 -6.28 6.23 2.86
N GLN A 24 -5.19 5.87 3.51
CA GLN A 24 -4.98 4.55 4.12
C GLN A 24 -5.14 4.65 5.65
N ASP A 25 -6.37 4.96 6.08
CA ASP A 25 -6.66 5.20 7.51
C ASP A 25 -6.40 3.96 8.37
N LEU A 26 -6.73 2.78 7.89
CA LEU A 26 -6.59 1.51 8.61
C LEU A 26 -7.23 1.57 10.02
N ALA A 27 -8.25 2.39 10.13
CA ALA A 27 -8.96 2.72 11.35
C ALA A 27 -10.40 3.13 11.01
N PHE A 28 -11.23 3.20 12.03
CA PHE A 28 -12.57 3.73 11.92
C PHE A 28 -12.55 5.25 12.12
N ALA A 29 -13.43 5.96 11.43
CA ALA A 29 -13.65 7.37 11.68
C ALA A 29 -14.22 7.59 13.09
N PRO A 30 -14.07 8.79 13.69
CA PRO A 30 -14.57 9.05 15.04
C PRO A 30 -16.08 8.85 15.20
N ASP A 31 -16.86 8.97 14.12
CA ASP A 31 -18.30 8.68 14.05
C ASP A 31 -18.61 7.18 13.86
N GLY A 32 -17.57 6.36 13.72
CA GLY A 32 -17.65 4.91 13.56
C GLY A 32 -17.74 4.43 12.12
N ASP A 33 -17.73 5.34 11.14
CA ASP A 33 -17.77 5.00 9.73
C ASP A 33 -16.42 4.45 9.23
N MET A 34 -16.48 3.58 8.22
CA MET A 34 -15.29 2.96 7.60
C MET A 34 -14.90 3.62 6.28
N TYR A 35 -15.78 4.39 5.70
CA TYR A 35 -15.65 4.92 4.34
C TYR A 35 -16.17 6.34 4.28
N THR A 36 -15.62 7.12 3.37
CA THR A 36 -16.07 8.48 3.07
C THR A 36 -17.54 8.51 2.65
N ASP A 37 -18.23 9.59 2.97
CA ASP A 37 -19.60 9.88 2.53
C ASP A 37 -19.76 9.60 1.02
N GLY A 38 -20.85 8.91 0.68
CA GLY A 38 -21.14 8.53 -0.73
C GLY A 38 -20.64 7.15 -1.16
N ALA A 39 -19.89 6.44 -0.35
CA ALA A 39 -19.62 5.03 -0.58
C ALA A 39 -20.89 4.22 -0.25
N HIS A 40 -21.64 3.82 -1.27
CA HIS A 40 -22.86 2.99 -1.12
C HIS A 40 -22.49 1.56 -0.72
N LEU A 41 -22.09 1.37 0.54
CA LEU A 41 -21.84 0.05 1.10
C LEU A 41 -23.01 -0.33 2.01
N ASP A 42 -23.56 -1.50 1.78
CA ASP A 42 -24.58 -2.10 2.65
C ASP A 42 -23.99 -2.33 4.05
N MET A 43 -24.29 -1.44 4.99
CA MET A 43 -23.89 -1.48 6.39
C MET A 43 -24.85 -2.35 7.22
N SER A 44 -25.31 -3.48 6.67
CA SER A 44 -26.15 -4.43 7.41
C SER A 44 -25.47 -4.87 8.72
N GLU A 45 -26.28 -5.14 9.76
CA GLU A 45 -25.78 -5.66 11.05
C GLU A 45 -24.91 -6.91 10.88
N LYS A 46 -25.19 -7.74 9.86
CA LYS A 46 -24.43 -8.93 9.55
C LYS A 46 -23.01 -8.58 9.10
N ARG A 47 -22.84 -7.50 8.36
CA ARG A 47 -21.53 -7.02 7.88
C ARG A 47 -20.75 -6.38 9.01
N LEU A 48 -21.40 -5.57 9.85
CA LEU A 48 -20.79 -4.98 11.04
C LEU A 48 -20.27 -6.07 12.00
N LYS A 49 -21.05 -7.14 12.24
CA LYS A 49 -20.60 -8.29 13.05
C LYS A 49 -19.45 -9.07 12.39
N ALA A 50 -19.40 -9.14 11.06
CA ALA A 50 -18.33 -9.81 10.33
C ALA A 50 -17.00 -9.03 10.38
N MET A 51 -17.01 -7.76 10.74
CA MET A 51 -15.81 -6.92 10.87
C MET A 51 -14.96 -7.23 12.11
N GLY A 52 -15.45 -8.03 13.05
CA GLY A 52 -14.78 -8.43 14.27
C GLY A 52 -14.78 -7.34 15.35
N GLU A 53 -14.11 -7.65 16.45
CA GLU A 53 -13.97 -6.72 17.59
C GLU A 53 -13.08 -5.54 17.22
N ARG A 54 -13.41 -4.37 17.79
CA ARG A 54 -12.62 -3.15 17.67
C ARG A 54 -11.70 -3.02 18.88
N PHE A 55 -10.54 -2.44 18.67
CA PHE A 55 -9.59 -2.11 19.72
C PHE A 55 -8.81 -0.85 19.36
N SER A 56 -8.27 -0.18 20.39
CA SER A 56 -7.49 1.05 20.21
C SER A 56 -6.05 0.77 19.80
N VAL A 57 -5.54 1.59 18.90
CA VAL A 57 -4.14 1.65 18.49
C VAL A 57 -3.67 3.10 18.45
N LYS A 58 -2.35 3.31 18.43
CA LYS A 58 -1.77 4.64 18.25
C LYS A 58 -2.20 5.23 16.91
N SER A 59 -2.65 6.47 16.92
CA SER A 59 -3.06 7.18 15.72
C SER A 59 -1.94 8.02 15.13
N PHE A 60 -2.16 8.49 13.91
CA PHE A 60 -1.27 9.40 13.17
C PHE A 60 -0.87 10.65 13.99
N ASP A 61 -1.78 11.24 14.73
CA ASP A 61 -1.56 12.42 15.58
C ASP A 61 -1.02 12.11 16.99
N GLY A 62 -0.71 10.85 17.26
CA GLY A 62 -0.18 10.38 18.55
C GLY A 62 -1.23 10.09 19.61
N LYS A 63 -2.51 10.25 19.31
CA LYS A 63 -3.62 9.83 20.18
C LYS A 63 -3.95 8.35 19.94
N GLU A 64 -5.16 7.95 20.25
CA GLU A 64 -5.71 6.63 19.97
C GLU A 64 -6.80 6.72 18.90
N VAL A 65 -6.91 5.66 18.11
CA VAL A 65 -7.96 5.48 17.11
C VAL A 65 -8.42 4.02 17.13
N GLU A 66 -9.71 3.78 16.88
CA GLU A 66 -10.24 2.43 16.80
C GLU A 66 -9.89 1.76 15.47
N THR A 67 -9.48 0.50 15.56
CA THR A 67 -9.22 -0.37 14.41
C THR A 67 -9.86 -1.75 14.63
N ASN A 68 -9.67 -2.65 13.70
CA ASN A 68 -9.99 -4.07 13.84
C ASN A 68 -8.83 -4.95 13.37
N ASN A 69 -8.92 -6.25 13.60
CA ASN A 69 -7.87 -7.19 13.22
C ASN A 69 -7.46 -7.08 11.73
N SER A 70 -8.42 -6.89 10.81
CA SER A 70 -8.12 -6.81 9.38
C SER A 70 -7.29 -5.57 9.04
N PHE A 71 -7.69 -4.41 9.54
CA PHE A 71 -6.96 -3.17 9.33
C PHE A 71 -5.60 -3.19 10.01
N TYR A 72 -5.56 -3.71 11.24
CA TYR A 72 -4.31 -3.86 12.00
C TYR A 72 -3.29 -4.73 11.24
N TYR A 73 -3.71 -5.88 10.71
CA TYR A 73 -2.82 -6.72 9.89
C TYR A 73 -2.39 -6.06 8.58
N PHE A 74 -3.23 -5.21 8.01
CA PHE A 74 -2.81 -4.41 6.86
C PHE A 74 -1.73 -3.39 7.26
N GLY A 75 -1.89 -2.71 8.40
CA GLY A 75 -0.87 -1.82 8.95
C GLY A 75 0.46 -2.53 9.19
N GLN A 76 0.43 -3.66 9.88
CA GLN A 76 1.63 -4.48 10.10
C GLN A 76 2.32 -4.93 8.78
N SER A 77 1.54 -5.12 7.71
CA SER A 77 2.14 -5.45 6.41
C SER A 77 2.92 -4.26 5.83
N TYR A 78 2.43 -3.03 6.00
CA TYR A 78 3.17 -1.83 5.62
C TYR A 78 4.42 -1.62 6.47
N GLU A 79 4.32 -1.82 7.80
CA GLU A 79 5.46 -1.71 8.70
C GLU A 79 6.56 -2.72 8.36
N ARG A 80 6.18 -3.93 7.97
CA ARG A 80 7.13 -4.93 7.47
C ARG A 80 7.80 -4.49 6.17
N PHE A 81 7.08 -3.92 5.20
CA PHE A 81 7.69 -3.32 4.02
C PHE A 81 8.68 -2.21 4.40
N ALA A 82 8.33 -1.36 5.36
CA ALA A 82 9.22 -0.30 5.82
C ALA A 82 10.51 -0.87 6.43
N ASP A 83 10.42 -1.93 7.21
CA ASP A 83 11.58 -2.59 7.81
C ASP A 83 12.46 -3.27 6.75
N GLU A 84 11.86 -3.93 5.76
CA GLU A 84 12.58 -4.55 4.65
C GLU A 84 13.28 -3.51 3.75
N LEU A 85 12.73 -2.30 3.65
CA LEU A 85 13.21 -1.23 2.78
C LEU A 85 14.08 -0.19 3.48
N LYS A 86 14.32 -0.30 4.78
CA LYS A 86 15.01 0.73 5.57
C LYS A 86 16.39 1.15 5.03
N ASP A 87 17.11 0.24 4.38
CA ASP A 87 18.43 0.48 3.83
C ASP A 87 18.42 0.63 2.28
N SER A 88 17.24 0.66 1.67
CA SER A 88 17.07 0.72 0.21
C SER A 88 17.24 2.12 -0.39
N GLY A 89 17.18 3.15 0.45
CA GLY A 89 17.14 4.56 0.02
C GLY A 89 15.78 5.00 -0.53
N ILE A 90 14.72 4.21 -0.35
CA ILE A 90 13.35 4.59 -0.71
C ILE A 90 12.72 5.35 0.45
N GLY A 91 12.22 6.55 0.20
CA GLY A 91 11.46 7.34 1.17
C GLY A 91 10.02 6.85 1.28
N LEU A 92 9.60 6.46 2.47
CA LEU A 92 8.24 6.01 2.75
C LEU A 92 7.50 7.06 3.58
N TYR A 93 6.33 7.47 3.11
CA TYR A 93 5.54 8.54 3.72
C TYR A 93 4.11 8.08 3.97
N ASN A 94 3.57 8.44 5.13
CA ASN A 94 2.15 8.35 5.39
C ASN A 94 1.57 9.77 5.39
N CYS A 95 0.85 10.11 4.33
CA CYS A 95 0.20 11.39 4.11
C CYS A 95 -1.34 11.28 4.22
N THR A 96 -1.83 10.28 4.93
CA THR A 96 -3.28 10.08 5.15
C THR A 96 -3.87 11.15 6.06
N GLU A 97 -3.03 11.79 6.90
CA GLU A 97 -3.41 12.85 7.85
C GLU A 97 -4.43 12.39 8.90
N GLY A 98 -4.54 11.08 9.12
CA GLY A 98 -5.41 10.43 10.09
C GLY A 98 -5.12 8.95 10.22
N GLY A 99 -5.99 8.22 10.89
CA GLY A 99 -5.93 6.78 11.01
C GLY A 99 -4.78 6.23 11.87
N MET A 100 -4.43 4.98 11.63
CA MET A 100 -3.40 4.25 12.37
C MET A 100 -2.00 4.82 12.11
N TYR A 101 -1.20 4.94 13.16
CA TYR A 101 0.23 5.22 13.04
C TYR A 101 0.95 4.02 12.42
N LEU A 102 1.85 4.26 11.48
CA LEU A 102 2.64 3.23 10.82
C LEU A 102 4.12 3.43 11.14
N ASP A 103 4.72 2.48 11.84
CA ASP A 103 6.14 2.50 12.11
C ASP A 103 6.97 2.37 10.81
N GLY A 104 8.09 3.11 10.77
CA GLY A 104 8.96 3.13 9.59
C GLY A 104 8.53 4.08 8.47
N PHE A 105 7.34 4.69 8.58
CA PHE A 105 6.88 5.73 7.66
C PHE A 105 7.07 7.12 8.26
N LYS A 106 7.47 8.08 7.43
CA LYS A 106 7.46 9.50 7.79
C LYS A 106 6.03 10.04 7.69
N HIS A 107 5.46 10.41 8.84
CA HIS A 107 4.13 11.01 8.90
C HIS A 107 4.21 12.50 8.61
N CYS A 108 3.53 12.97 7.58
CA CYS A 108 3.49 14.39 7.20
C CYS A 108 2.18 14.71 6.46
N LYS A 109 1.90 15.99 6.31
CA LYS A 109 0.79 16.43 5.46
C LYS A 109 1.11 16.16 3.99
N LEU A 110 0.08 15.87 3.21
CA LEU A 110 0.25 15.65 1.76
C LEU A 110 0.88 16.87 1.07
N ILE A 111 0.49 18.08 1.48
CA ILE A 111 1.05 19.30 0.91
C ILE A 111 2.56 19.41 1.19
N ASP A 112 3.00 19.07 2.41
CA ASP A 112 4.42 19.12 2.78
C ASP A 112 5.24 18.08 1.99
N PHE A 113 4.66 16.89 1.75
CA PHE A 113 5.26 15.87 0.88
C PHE A 113 5.40 16.40 -0.56
N ILE A 114 4.32 16.95 -1.13
CA ILE A 114 4.36 17.52 -2.47
C ILE A 114 5.44 18.60 -2.57
N ASP A 115 5.49 19.52 -1.62
CA ASP A 115 6.47 20.62 -1.62
C ASP A 115 7.92 20.13 -1.47
N SER A 116 8.16 19.03 -0.76
CA SER A 116 9.49 18.48 -0.56
C SER A 116 9.99 17.63 -1.72
N GLU A 117 9.12 16.78 -2.26
CA GLU A 117 9.49 15.73 -3.22
C GLU A 117 9.29 16.15 -4.69
N THR A 118 8.47 17.19 -4.94
CA THR A 118 8.10 17.57 -6.32
C THR A 118 8.74 18.86 -6.81
N LYS A 119 9.72 19.41 -6.09
CA LYS A 119 10.40 20.68 -6.42
C LYS A 119 11.01 20.76 -7.82
N GLU A 120 11.22 19.63 -8.48
CA GLU A 120 11.83 19.55 -9.80
C GLU A 120 10.87 19.10 -10.92
N ILE A 121 9.58 19.02 -10.66
CA ILE A 121 8.63 18.73 -11.76
C ILE A 121 8.59 19.95 -12.70
N LYS A 122 9.34 19.88 -13.78
CA LYS A 122 9.24 20.85 -14.87
C LYS A 122 7.80 20.80 -15.40
N GLU A 123 7.17 21.97 -15.54
CA GLU A 123 5.76 22.14 -15.98
C GLU A 123 5.35 21.36 -17.23
N ASN A 124 6.31 20.89 -18.01
CA ASN A 124 6.08 20.11 -19.24
C ASN A 124 6.10 18.58 -19.07
N SER A 125 6.23 18.07 -17.84
CA SER A 125 6.56 16.65 -17.69
C SER A 125 5.39 15.71 -17.99
N ILE A 126 4.18 16.00 -17.54
CA ILE A 126 3.03 15.10 -17.75
C ILE A 126 2.59 15.12 -19.20
N GLN A 127 2.44 16.29 -19.83
CA GLN A 127 2.04 16.38 -21.21
C GLN A 127 3.14 15.84 -22.14
N SER A 128 4.42 16.14 -21.88
CA SER A 128 5.53 15.58 -22.64
C SER A 128 5.72 14.08 -22.44
N ILE A 129 5.36 13.57 -21.24
CA ILE A 129 5.29 12.12 -20.99
C ILE A 129 4.12 11.50 -21.76
N LEU A 130 2.97 12.14 -21.77
CA LEU A 130 1.80 11.68 -22.52
C LEU A 130 2.00 11.79 -24.04
N ASP A 131 2.59 12.87 -24.51
CA ASP A 131 2.84 13.14 -25.94
C ASP A 131 4.12 12.45 -26.44
N GLY A 132 5.11 12.25 -25.57
CA GLY A 132 6.38 11.54 -25.86
C GLY A 132 6.32 10.04 -25.67
N ASN A 133 5.23 9.50 -25.12
CA ASN A 133 5.05 8.07 -24.90
C ASN A 133 4.59 7.30 -26.15
N HIS A 134 5.26 7.51 -27.24
CA HIS A 134 5.66 6.36 -28.03
C HIS A 134 6.83 5.73 -27.26
N MET A 135 6.53 4.80 -26.35
CA MET A 135 7.58 3.98 -25.74
C MET A 135 8.47 3.49 -26.87
N SER A 136 9.77 3.77 -26.79
CA SER A 136 10.68 3.19 -27.77
C SER A 136 10.47 1.67 -27.73
N LYS A 137 10.56 0.98 -28.87
CA LYS A 137 10.43 -0.49 -28.90
C LYS A 137 11.37 -1.18 -27.89
N GLU A 138 12.48 -0.53 -27.56
CA GLU A 138 13.45 -0.98 -26.55
C GLU A 138 12.90 -0.83 -25.12
N SER A 139 12.27 0.30 -24.78
CA SER A 139 11.64 0.51 -23.48
C SER A 139 10.44 -0.41 -23.28
N GLU A 140 9.65 -0.65 -24.33
CA GLU A 140 8.55 -1.62 -24.32
C GLU A 140 9.06 -3.05 -24.11
N ALA A 141 10.17 -3.41 -24.77
CA ALA A 141 10.78 -4.72 -24.62
C ALA A 141 11.35 -4.92 -23.20
N VAL A 142 11.97 -3.91 -22.59
CA VAL A 142 12.50 -3.95 -21.22
C VAL A 142 11.35 -4.05 -20.21
N GLY A 143 10.32 -3.21 -20.34
CA GLY A 143 9.15 -3.25 -19.48
C GLY A 143 8.41 -4.58 -19.55
N SER A 144 8.20 -5.11 -20.76
CA SER A 144 7.60 -6.43 -20.97
C SER A 144 8.44 -7.57 -20.39
N LYS A 145 9.78 -7.50 -20.50
CA LYS A 145 10.69 -8.46 -19.91
C LYS A 145 10.63 -8.44 -18.40
N ASN A 146 10.66 -7.27 -17.79
CA ASN A 146 10.59 -7.11 -16.34
C ASN A 146 9.24 -7.60 -15.79
N MET A 147 8.14 -7.25 -16.43
CA MET A 147 6.82 -7.76 -16.07
C MET A 147 6.73 -9.28 -16.18
N ARG A 148 7.26 -9.87 -17.25
CA ARG A 148 7.32 -11.34 -17.40
C ARG A 148 8.13 -11.98 -16.28
N GLN A 149 9.29 -11.43 -15.92
CA GLN A 149 10.11 -11.95 -14.84
C GLN A 149 9.40 -11.87 -13.49
N TYR A 150 8.72 -10.75 -13.22
CA TYR A 150 7.88 -10.58 -12.02
C TYR A 150 6.78 -11.64 -11.95
N VAL A 151 6.03 -11.83 -13.02
CA VAL A 151 4.96 -12.84 -13.09
C VAL A 151 5.50 -14.26 -12.89
N ILE A 152 6.61 -14.61 -13.55
CA ILE A 152 7.23 -15.94 -13.43
C ILE A 152 7.70 -16.19 -11.99
N LYS A 153 8.36 -15.21 -11.36
CA LYS A 153 8.83 -15.29 -9.96
C LYS A 153 7.65 -15.54 -9.00
N ASN A 154 6.55 -14.80 -9.16
CA ASN A 154 5.40 -14.95 -8.28
C ASN A 154 4.61 -16.24 -8.52
N LEU A 155 4.54 -16.73 -9.77
CA LEU A 155 3.97 -18.03 -10.07
C LEU A 155 4.81 -19.18 -9.50
N SER A 156 6.13 -19.09 -9.54
CA SER A 156 7.04 -20.07 -8.92
C SER A 156 6.83 -20.15 -7.41
N LEU A 157 6.81 -18.99 -6.73
CA LEU A 157 6.54 -18.89 -5.30
C LEU A 157 5.17 -19.48 -4.92
N SER A 158 4.14 -19.18 -5.70
CA SER A 158 2.79 -19.72 -5.48
C SER A 158 2.75 -21.25 -5.60
N ASN A 159 3.47 -21.80 -6.57
CA ASN A 159 3.57 -23.26 -6.76
C ASN A 159 4.35 -23.93 -5.63
N GLU A 160 5.42 -23.31 -5.14
CA GLU A 160 6.19 -23.81 -3.99
C GLU A 160 5.34 -23.83 -2.72
N ILE A 161 4.60 -22.76 -2.44
CA ILE A 161 3.67 -22.69 -1.30
C ILE A 161 2.59 -23.76 -1.42
N SER A 162 1.99 -23.93 -2.60
CA SER A 162 0.97 -24.94 -2.85
C SER A 162 1.50 -26.36 -2.65
N SER A 163 2.73 -26.62 -3.08
CA SER A 163 3.41 -27.92 -2.86
C SER A 163 3.69 -28.17 -1.38
N PHE A 164 4.15 -27.14 -0.65
CA PHE A 164 4.39 -27.23 0.79
C PHE A 164 3.11 -27.51 1.57
N ILE A 165 2.01 -26.82 1.24
CA ILE A 165 0.70 -27.03 1.88
C ILE A 165 0.21 -28.47 1.61
N LYS A 166 0.29 -28.95 0.38
CA LYS A 166 -0.09 -30.33 0.05
C LYS A 166 0.72 -31.35 0.84
N GLY A 167 2.05 -31.20 0.89
CA GLY A 167 2.91 -32.09 1.68
C GLY A 167 2.60 -32.05 3.18
N ALA A 168 2.25 -30.90 3.72
CA ALA A 168 1.84 -30.78 5.13
C ALA A 168 0.50 -31.46 5.43
N MET A 169 -0.43 -31.46 4.47
CA MET A 169 -1.75 -32.12 4.61
C MET A 169 -1.69 -33.66 4.47
N GLU A 170 -0.64 -34.19 3.88
CA GLU A 170 -0.42 -35.65 3.76
C GLU A 170 0.22 -36.29 5.02
N ILE A 171 0.66 -35.45 5.99
CA ILE A 171 1.32 -35.91 7.23
C ILE A 171 0.31 -35.98 8.40
N VAL A 172 -0.93 -35.53 8.22
CA VAL A 172 -2.04 -35.60 9.20
C VAL A 172 -3.00 -36.72 8.84
#